data_a77110d45fa7ce7b690452da4a219196
#
_entry.id   a77110d45fa7ce7b690452da4a219196
#
_cell.length_a   1.000
_cell.length_b   1.000
_cell.length_c   1.000
_cell.angle_alpha   90.00
_cell.angle_beta   90.00
_cell.angle_gamma   90.00
#
_symmetry.space_group_name_H-M   'P 1'
#
loop_
_entity.id
_entity.type
_entity.pdbx_description
1 polymer ?
#
loop_
_entity_poly.entity_id
_entity_poly.type
_entity_poly.pdbx_seq_one_letter_code
_entity_poly.pdbx_strand_id
1 'polypeptide(L)'
;IQWEMIWDYREMYLKGIWVTISLTVCGYIGGVIFGLFLGLGQMSKKKWIYWPSKIYVDVFRGTPMLVQIFIIHLALLPSIFGHSFGWFTSGVIALVLNSAAYNAEIFRAGIQAVPKGQMEAARSLGLTHTQAMRKVILPQAFRRMIPPLGNEFIALLKDSSLVMVIAA
;
A
#
# COMPACT_ATOMS: atom_id res chain seq x y z
N ILE A 1 16.64 21.77 -27.39
CA ILE A 1 16.17 21.70 -25.98
C ILE A 1 16.56 23.03 -25.36
N GLN A 2 15.57 23.80 -24.91
CA GLN A 2 15.81 25.10 -24.27
C GLN A 2 16.17 24.87 -22.80
N TRP A 3 17.46 24.66 -22.53
CA TRP A 3 17.97 24.40 -21.16
C TRP A 3 17.75 25.59 -20.23
N GLU A 4 17.72 26.81 -20.78
CA GLU A 4 17.42 28.05 -20.04
C GLU A 4 16.04 27.98 -19.37
N MET A 5 15.02 27.49 -20.09
CA MET A 5 13.67 27.34 -19.55
C MET A 5 13.63 26.37 -18.35
N ILE A 6 14.40 25.28 -18.38
CA ILE A 6 14.49 24.35 -17.25
C ILE A 6 15.12 25.03 -16.02
N TRP A 7 16.13 25.87 -16.26
CA TRP A 7 16.80 26.59 -15.19
C TRP A 7 15.91 27.68 -14.57
N ASP A 8 15.13 28.38 -15.37
CA ASP A 8 14.20 29.43 -14.92
C ASP A 8 13.10 28.87 -14.04
N TYR A 9 12.61 27.64 -14.34
CA TYR A 9 11.56 26.96 -13.57
C TYR A 9 12.08 25.98 -12.52
N ARG A 10 13.38 26.00 -12.19
CA ARG A 10 14.01 25.03 -11.27
C ARG A 10 13.32 24.95 -9.89
N GLU A 11 12.88 26.08 -9.34
CA GLU A 11 12.20 26.09 -8.03
C GLU A 11 10.85 25.37 -8.09
N MET A 12 10.12 25.51 -9.19
CA MET A 12 8.86 24.83 -9.40
C MET A 12 9.06 23.32 -9.53
N TYR A 13 10.10 22.89 -10.26
CA TYR A 13 10.46 21.47 -10.36
C TYR A 13 10.86 20.88 -9.00
N LEU A 14 11.69 21.59 -8.23
CA LEU A 14 12.11 21.14 -6.91
C LEU A 14 10.91 21.01 -5.94
N LYS A 15 9.99 21.98 -5.96
CA LYS A 15 8.74 21.90 -5.19
C LYS A 15 7.90 20.70 -5.61
N GLY A 16 7.75 20.48 -6.91
CA GLY A 16 7.01 19.31 -7.45
C GLY A 16 7.62 17.98 -7.03
N ILE A 17 8.95 17.86 -7.09
CA ILE A 17 9.68 16.67 -6.63
C ILE A 17 9.43 16.43 -5.13
N TRP A 18 9.53 17.47 -4.32
CA TRP A 18 9.30 17.37 -2.88
C TRP A 18 7.87 16.91 -2.54
N VAL A 19 6.87 17.47 -3.23
CA VAL A 19 5.46 17.07 -3.07
C VAL A 19 5.26 15.61 -3.47
N THR A 20 5.80 15.20 -4.62
CA THR A 20 5.73 13.81 -5.11
C THR A 20 6.33 12.83 -4.10
N ILE A 21 7.54 13.13 -3.60
CA ILE A 21 8.22 12.29 -2.61
C ILE A 21 7.40 12.24 -1.31
N SER A 22 6.93 13.39 -0.82
CA SER A 22 6.16 13.45 0.42
C SER A 22 4.85 12.65 0.34
N LEU A 23 4.08 12.82 -0.75
CA LEU A 23 2.87 12.03 -1.01
C LEU A 23 3.18 10.54 -1.06
N THR A 24 4.22 10.15 -1.80
CA THR A 24 4.60 8.74 -1.96
C THR A 24 5.03 8.11 -0.65
N VAL A 25 5.93 8.77 0.08
CA VAL A 25 6.46 8.23 1.35
C VAL A 25 5.35 8.10 2.39
N CYS A 26 4.53 9.14 2.57
CA CYS A 26 3.40 9.09 3.50
C CYS A 26 2.38 8.02 3.10
N GLY A 27 2.02 7.97 1.81
CA GLY A 27 1.11 6.97 1.24
C GLY A 27 1.63 5.55 1.41
N TYR A 28 2.92 5.34 1.11
CA TYR A 28 3.55 4.03 1.20
C TYR A 28 3.68 3.52 2.63
N ILE A 29 4.18 4.34 3.56
CA ILE A 29 4.31 3.93 4.96
C ILE A 29 2.95 3.57 5.56
N GLY A 30 1.94 4.43 5.36
CA GLY A 30 0.57 4.14 5.79
C GLY A 30 0.03 2.87 5.11
N GLY A 31 0.24 2.73 3.81
CA GLY A 31 -0.16 1.58 3.02
C GLY A 31 0.49 0.27 3.48
N VAL A 32 1.78 0.27 3.82
CA VAL A 32 2.48 -0.91 4.36
C VAL A 32 1.89 -1.32 5.72
N ILE A 33 1.68 -0.35 6.62
CA ILE A 33 1.14 -0.63 7.95
C ILE A 33 -0.28 -1.20 7.85
N PHE A 34 -1.19 -0.51 7.16
CA PHE A 34 -2.56 -0.97 6.96
C PHE A 34 -2.62 -2.27 6.16
N GLY A 35 -1.81 -2.39 5.13
CA GLY A 35 -1.70 -3.58 4.29
C GLY A 35 -1.28 -4.82 5.07
N LEU A 36 -0.39 -4.66 6.06
CA LEU A 36 0.00 -5.77 6.94
C LEU A 36 -1.21 -6.33 7.70
N PHE A 37 -2.03 -5.45 8.32
CA PHE A 37 -3.23 -5.87 9.03
C PHE A 37 -4.26 -6.53 8.11
N LEU A 38 -4.48 -5.96 6.93
CA LEU A 38 -5.40 -6.53 5.93
C LEU A 38 -4.90 -7.88 5.39
N GLY A 39 -3.60 -8.01 5.13
CA GLY A 39 -2.99 -9.26 4.67
C GLY A 39 -3.11 -10.37 5.71
N LEU A 40 -2.86 -10.05 6.99
CA LEU A 40 -3.10 -10.97 8.10
C LEU A 40 -4.59 -11.30 8.25
N GLY A 41 -5.47 -10.31 8.04
CA GLY A 41 -6.92 -10.49 8.05
C GLY A 41 -7.38 -11.49 6.98
N GLN A 42 -6.85 -11.40 5.76
CA GLN A 42 -7.12 -12.36 4.68
C GLN A 42 -6.61 -13.79 4.95
N MET A 43 -5.70 -13.95 5.89
CA MET A 43 -5.19 -15.27 6.30
C MET A 43 -5.91 -15.82 7.54
N SER A 44 -6.84 -15.04 8.11
CA SER A 44 -7.57 -15.42 9.31
C SER A 44 -8.55 -16.56 9.04
N LYS A 45 -8.63 -17.53 9.97
CA LYS A 45 -9.65 -18.58 9.97
C LYS A 45 -11.04 -18.06 10.36
N LYS A 46 -11.11 -16.89 10.99
CA LYS A 46 -12.35 -16.27 11.42
C LYS A 46 -13.00 -15.54 10.25
N LYS A 47 -14.15 -16.01 9.78
CA LYS A 47 -14.86 -15.46 8.61
C LYS A 47 -15.18 -13.97 8.74
N TRP A 48 -15.49 -13.49 9.94
CA TRP A 48 -15.80 -12.08 10.20
C TRP A 48 -14.59 -11.13 10.10
N ILE A 49 -13.33 -11.66 10.13
CA ILE A 49 -12.11 -10.90 9.84
C ILE A 49 -11.73 -11.06 8.37
N TYR A 50 -11.83 -12.28 7.85
CA TYR A 50 -11.46 -12.61 6.48
C TYR A 50 -12.27 -11.82 5.45
N TRP A 51 -13.60 -11.87 5.55
CA TRP A 51 -14.46 -11.28 4.53
C TRP A 51 -14.31 -9.76 4.39
N PRO A 52 -14.34 -8.95 5.46
CA PRO A 52 -14.10 -7.52 5.33
C PRO A 52 -12.73 -7.19 4.72
N SER A 53 -11.68 -7.90 5.15
CA SER A 53 -10.33 -7.70 4.59
C SER A 53 -10.27 -8.05 3.11
N LYS A 54 -10.91 -9.16 2.72
CA LYS A 54 -10.94 -9.59 1.32
C LYS A 54 -11.74 -8.61 0.45
N ILE A 55 -12.92 -8.22 0.87
CA ILE A 55 -13.78 -7.27 0.13
C ILE A 55 -13.04 -5.94 -0.07
N TYR A 56 -12.39 -5.43 0.99
CA TYR A 56 -11.60 -4.21 0.88
C TYR A 56 -10.51 -4.33 -0.20
N VAL A 57 -9.72 -5.39 -0.14
CA VAL A 57 -8.62 -5.60 -1.09
C VAL A 57 -9.14 -5.77 -2.52
N ASP A 58 -10.20 -6.54 -2.71
CA ASP A 58 -10.81 -6.77 -4.03
C ASP A 58 -11.37 -5.47 -4.63
N VAL A 59 -12.04 -4.63 -3.83
CA VAL A 59 -12.61 -3.34 -4.26
C VAL A 59 -11.50 -2.35 -4.65
N PHE A 60 -10.51 -2.14 -3.78
CA PHE A 60 -9.45 -1.17 -4.07
C PHE A 60 -8.54 -1.60 -5.21
N ARG A 61 -8.28 -2.89 -5.39
CA ARG A 61 -7.50 -3.40 -6.53
C ARG A 61 -8.31 -3.52 -7.82
N GLY A 62 -9.63 -3.59 -7.70
CA GLY A 62 -10.56 -3.69 -8.84
C GLY A 62 -11.07 -2.35 -9.38
N THR A 63 -10.72 -1.24 -8.75
CA THR A 63 -11.19 0.10 -9.15
C THR A 63 -10.02 1.02 -9.53
N PRO A 64 -10.20 1.95 -10.50
CA PRO A 64 -9.15 2.87 -10.92
C PRO A 64 -8.75 3.83 -9.80
N MET A 65 -7.44 4.05 -9.59
CA MET A 65 -6.91 4.96 -8.58
C MET A 65 -7.47 6.38 -8.69
N LEU A 66 -7.62 6.91 -9.90
CA LEU A 66 -8.18 8.24 -10.14
C LEU A 66 -9.61 8.37 -9.59
N VAL A 67 -10.43 7.34 -9.79
CA VAL A 67 -11.81 7.31 -9.28
C VAL A 67 -11.82 7.29 -7.75
N GLN A 68 -10.89 6.54 -7.14
CA GLN A 68 -10.75 6.50 -5.69
C GLN A 68 -10.38 7.87 -5.12
N ILE A 69 -9.44 8.59 -5.75
CA ILE A 69 -9.05 9.94 -5.35
C ILE A 69 -10.27 10.88 -5.35
N PHE A 70 -11.06 10.87 -6.42
CA PHE A 70 -12.28 11.71 -6.51
C PHE A 70 -13.31 11.36 -5.45
N ILE A 71 -13.62 10.07 -5.28
CA ILE A 71 -14.60 9.62 -4.28
C ILE A 71 -14.14 10.01 -2.87
N ILE A 72 -12.86 9.82 -2.55
CA ILE A 72 -12.31 10.12 -1.23
C ILE A 72 -12.34 11.62 -0.98
N HIS A 73 -11.86 12.43 -1.93
CA HIS A 73 -11.77 13.88 -1.78
C HIS A 73 -13.13 14.58 -1.77
N LEU A 74 -13.99 14.25 -2.74
CA LEU A 74 -15.24 14.98 -2.97
C LEU A 74 -16.44 14.43 -2.18
N ALA A 75 -16.44 13.15 -1.84
CA ALA A 75 -17.58 12.50 -1.22
C ALA A 75 -17.26 11.95 0.18
N LEU A 76 -16.28 11.04 0.30
CA LEU A 76 -16.08 10.28 1.53
C LEU A 76 -15.64 11.17 2.70
N LEU A 77 -14.58 11.95 2.52
CA LEU A 77 -14.06 12.80 3.59
C LEU A 77 -15.05 13.90 4.01
N PRO A 78 -15.68 14.65 3.09
CA PRO A 78 -16.70 15.62 3.47
C PRO A 78 -17.90 15.00 4.16
N SER A 79 -18.35 13.81 3.75
CA SER A 79 -19.49 13.12 4.36
C SER A 79 -19.21 12.66 5.79
N ILE A 80 -17.99 12.23 6.10
CA ILE A 80 -17.63 11.73 7.44
C ILE A 80 -17.32 12.88 8.39
N PHE A 81 -16.60 13.90 7.94
CA PHE A 81 -16.07 14.96 8.79
C PHE A 81 -16.83 16.29 8.70
N GLY A 82 -17.80 16.42 7.79
CA GLY A 82 -18.60 17.64 7.62
C GLY A 82 -17.85 18.81 6.95
N HIS A 83 -16.60 18.63 6.53
CA HIS A 83 -15.78 19.62 5.83
C HIS A 83 -14.83 18.95 4.83
N SER A 84 -14.41 19.72 3.83
CA SER A 84 -13.42 19.24 2.86
C SER A 84 -12.00 19.38 3.42
N PHE A 85 -11.17 18.40 3.11
CA PHE A 85 -9.74 18.45 3.40
C PHE A 85 -8.98 19.03 2.20
N GLY A 86 -7.82 19.64 2.47
CA GLY A 86 -6.93 20.07 1.40
C GLY A 86 -6.49 18.89 0.51
N TRP A 87 -6.18 19.19 -0.74
CA TRP A 87 -5.79 18.19 -1.76
C TRP A 87 -4.65 17.27 -1.30
N PHE A 88 -3.66 17.79 -0.57
CA PHE A 88 -2.53 17.00 -0.07
C PHE A 88 -2.99 15.92 0.91
N THR A 89 -3.79 16.28 1.91
CA THR A 89 -4.31 15.32 2.91
C THR A 89 -5.20 14.28 2.25
N SER A 90 -6.11 14.69 1.38
CA SER A 90 -6.97 13.77 0.64
C SER A 90 -6.15 12.84 -0.27
N GLY A 91 -5.13 13.38 -0.91
CA GLY A 91 -4.20 12.61 -1.73
C GLY A 91 -3.45 11.56 -0.93
N VAL A 92 -2.88 11.94 0.23
CA VAL A 92 -2.21 10.98 1.13
C VAL A 92 -3.17 9.88 1.57
N ILE A 93 -4.40 10.22 1.99
CA ILE A 93 -5.39 9.22 2.41
C ILE A 93 -5.73 8.27 1.27
N ALA A 94 -5.95 8.79 0.06
CA ALA A 94 -6.24 7.96 -1.10
C ALA A 94 -5.09 7.00 -1.44
N LEU A 95 -3.85 7.51 -1.42
CA LEU A 95 -2.65 6.71 -1.65
C LEU A 95 -2.46 5.64 -0.56
N VAL A 96 -2.69 5.97 0.71
CA VAL A 96 -2.64 5.00 1.83
C VAL A 96 -3.65 3.89 1.62
N LEU A 97 -4.90 4.22 1.34
CA LEU A 97 -5.97 3.24 1.18
C LEU A 97 -5.74 2.33 -0.03
N ASN A 98 -5.32 2.89 -1.15
CA ASN A 98 -4.99 2.10 -2.34
C ASN A 98 -3.78 1.20 -2.09
N SER A 99 -2.66 1.75 -1.64
CA SER A 99 -1.41 1.01 -1.38
C SER A 99 -1.61 -0.07 -0.31
N ALA A 100 -2.48 0.14 0.68
CA ALA A 100 -2.82 -0.87 1.67
C ALA A 100 -3.39 -2.15 1.04
N ALA A 101 -4.22 -2.04 0.01
CA ALA A 101 -4.79 -3.19 -0.68
C ALA A 101 -3.72 -3.98 -1.46
N TYR A 102 -2.80 -3.30 -2.14
CA TYR A 102 -1.70 -3.94 -2.86
C TYR A 102 -0.69 -4.58 -1.91
N ASN A 103 -0.29 -3.86 -0.85
CA ASN A 103 0.61 -4.40 0.17
C ASN A 103 0.01 -5.60 0.92
N ALA A 104 -1.30 -5.59 1.20
CA ALA A 104 -2.00 -6.74 1.80
C ALA A 104 -1.82 -8.01 0.96
N GLU A 105 -1.96 -7.89 -0.34
CA GLU A 105 -1.79 -9.01 -1.25
C GLU A 105 -0.33 -9.46 -1.33
N ILE A 106 0.64 -8.52 -1.32
CA ILE A 106 2.07 -8.83 -1.28
C ILE A 106 2.41 -9.63 -0.01
N PHE A 107 1.91 -9.21 1.15
CA PHE A 107 2.13 -9.94 2.41
C PHE A 107 1.51 -11.32 2.38
N ARG A 108 0.24 -11.43 1.96
CA ARG A 108 -0.45 -12.71 1.84
C ARG A 108 0.28 -13.66 0.89
N ALA A 109 0.58 -13.21 -0.32
CA ALA A 109 1.24 -13.99 -1.34
C ALA A 109 2.67 -14.41 -0.92
N GLY A 110 3.42 -13.50 -0.29
CA GLY A 110 4.78 -13.77 0.17
C GLY A 110 4.84 -14.87 1.24
N ILE A 111 3.90 -14.88 2.19
CA ILE A 111 3.81 -15.94 3.20
C ILE A 111 3.39 -17.26 2.56
N GLN A 112 2.40 -17.23 1.68
CA GLN A 112 1.88 -18.44 1.00
C GLN A 112 2.85 -19.02 -0.03
N ALA A 113 3.80 -18.23 -0.53
CA ALA A 113 4.84 -18.69 -1.46
C ALA A 113 5.92 -19.56 -0.79
N VAL A 114 6.00 -19.59 0.53
CA VAL A 114 6.92 -20.51 1.23
C VAL A 114 6.35 -21.92 1.15
N PRO A 115 7.13 -22.91 0.68
CA PRO A 115 6.66 -24.30 0.55
C PRO A 115 6.14 -24.86 1.87
N LYS A 116 5.00 -25.54 1.85
CA LYS A 116 4.39 -26.15 3.06
C LYS A 116 5.34 -27.10 3.79
N GLY A 117 6.19 -27.80 3.04
CA GLY A 117 7.21 -28.69 3.61
C GLY A 117 8.19 -27.99 4.58
N GLN A 118 8.40 -26.68 4.45
CA GLN A 118 9.22 -25.92 5.41
C GLN A 118 8.56 -25.86 6.79
N MET A 119 7.24 -25.68 6.81
CA MET A 119 6.47 -25.72 8.07
C MET A 119 6.44 -27.14 8.65
N GLU A 120 6.23 -28.15 7.82
CA GLU A 120 6.18 -29.55 8.21
C GLU A 120 7.52 -30.00 8.78
N ALA A 121 8.63 -29.71 8.11
CA ALA A 121 9.98 -30.02 8.58
C ALA A 121 10.29 -29.34 9.92
N ALA A 122 9.97 -28.06 10.06
CA ALA A 122 10.17 -27.33 11.31
C ALA A 122 9.35 -27.94 12.47
N ARG A 123 8.12 -28.35 12.20
CA ARG A 123 7.25 -29.03 13.18
C ARG A 123 7.78 -30.41 13.55
N SER A 124 8.33 -31.18 12.62
CA SER A 124 8.94 -32.48 12.86
C SER A 124 10.20 -32.40 13.75
N LEU A 125 10.89 -31.25 13.70
CA LEU A 125 12.02 -30.94 14.60
C LEU A 125 11.58 -30.44 15.98
N GLY A 126 10.27 -30.51 16.32
CA GLY A 126 9.75 -30.15 17.63
C GLY A 126 9.46 -28.65 17.82
N LEU A 127 9.61 -27.81 16.80
CA LEU A 127 9.21 -26.40 16.91
C LEU A 127 7.69 -26.26 17.04
N THR A 128 7.22 -25.37 17.91
CA THR A 128 5.80 -24.97 17.91
C THR A 128 5.45 -24.24 16.61
N HIS A 129 4.16 -24.16 16.26
CA HIS A 129 3.73 -23.44 15.08
C HIS A 129 4.25 -21.98 15.05
N THR A 130 4.18 -21.29 16.18
CA THR A 130 4.67 -19.91 16.31
C THR A 130 6.19 -19.82 16.13
N GLN A 131 6.95 -20.76 16.70
CA GLN A 131 8.39 -20.81 16.51
C GLN A 131 8.77 -21.11 15.05
N ALA A 132 8.09 -22.08 14.41
CA ALA A 132 8.29 -22.38 13.00
C ALA A 132 7.95 -21.18 12.11
N MET A 133 6.82 -20.51 12.38
CA MET A 133 6.44 -19.29 11.65
C MET A 133 7.53 -18.22 11.79
N ARG A 134 7.95 -17.89 13.01
CA ARG A 134 8.88 -16.79 13.28
C ARG A 134 10.31 -17.09 12.79
N LYS A 135 10.80 -18.33 12.99
CA LYS A 135 12.20 -18.68 12.73
C LYS A 135 12.45 -19.20 11.31
N VAL A 136 11.45 -19.79 10.66
CA VAL A 136 11.61 -20.46 9.36
C VAL A 136 10.81 -19.79 8.26
N ILE A 137 9.50 -19.57 8.48
CA ILE A 137 8.60 -19.08 7.42
C ILE A 137 8.76 -17.60 7.16
N LEU A 138 8.64 -16.75 8.19
CA LEU A 138 8.67 -15.29 8.02
C LEU A 138 9.98 -14.77 7.43
N PRO A 139 11.19 -15.26 7.81
CA PRO A 139 12.41 -14.81 7.17
C PRO A 139 12.47 -15.13 5.66
N GLN A 140 11.98 -16.29 5.27
CA GLN A 140 11.90 -16.68 3.86
C GLN A 140 10.84 -15.87 3.11
N ALA A 141 9.66 -15.68 3.71
CA ALA A 141 8.58 -14.89 3.16
C ALA A 141 9.03 -13.44 2.94
N PHE A 142 9.69 -12.83 3.92
CA PHE A 142 10.17 -11.46 3.85
C PHE A 142 11.11 -11.22 2.66
N ARG A 143 12.07 -12.12 2.44
CA ARG A 143 12.96 -12.04 1.27
C ARG A 143 12.20 -12.05 -0.07
N ARG A 144 11.09 -12.80 -0.13
CA ARG A 144 10.23 -12.89 -1.32
C ARG A 144 9.34 -11.66 -1.51
N MET A 145 9.05 -10.94 -0.43
CA MET A 145 8.23 -9.73 -0.45
C MET A 145 9.02 -8.48 -0.88
N ILE A 146 10.34 -8.43 -0.67
CA ILE A 146 11.17 -7.25 -0.97
C ILE A 146 11.01 -6.76 -2.41
N PRO A 147 11.13 -7.59 -3.46
CA PRO A 147 10.99 -7.10 -4.83
C PRO A 147 9.60 -6.54 -5.13
N PRO A 148 8.47 -7.23 -4.83
CA PRO A 148 7.16 -6.66 -5.06
C PRO A 148 6.85 -5.43 -4.21
N LEU A 149 7.37 -5.31 -2.97
CA LEU A 149 7.26 -4.09 -2.17
C LEU A 149 8.00 -2.91 -2.83
N GLY A 150 9.18 -3.15 -3.39
CA GLY A 150 9.90 -2.13 -4.15
C GLY A 150 9.14 -1.70 -5.41
N ASN A 151 8.55 -2.65 -6.14
CA ASN A 151 7.72 -2.34 -7.30
C ASN A 151 6.47 -1.54 -6.94
N GLU A 152 5.83 -1.86 -5.81
CA GLU A 152 4.69 -1.11 -5.30
C GLU A 152 5.06 0.34 -4.95
N PHE A 153 6.23 0.56 -4.30
CA PHE A 153 6.74 1.91 -4.05
C PHE A 153 6.91 2.72 -5.33
N ILE A 154 7.48 2.10 -6.38
CA ILE A 154 7.66 2.75 -7.68
C ILE A 154 6.32 3.03 -8.37
N ALA A 155 5.36 2.12 -8.26
CA ALA A 155 4.00 2.32 -8.78
C ALA A 155 3.33 3.51 -8.08
N LEU A 156 3.36 3.55 -6.75
CA LEU A 156 2.78 4.61 -5.95
C LEU A 156 3.42 5.98 -6.24
N LEU A 157 4.74 6.00 -6.50
CA LEU A 157 5.45 7.22 -6.91
C LEU A 157 4.90 7.78 -8.22
N LYS A 158 4.55 6.92 -9.17
CA LYS A 158 3.91 7.33 -10.43
C LYS A 158 2.46 7.77 -10.19
N ASP A 159 1.72 7.04 -9.36
CA ASP A 159 0.31 7.31 -9.06
C ASP A 159 0.11 8.59 -8.25
N SER A 160 1.13 9.05 -7.50
CA SER A 160 1.09 10.34 -6.82
C SER A 160 0.83 11.52 -7.76
N SER A 161 1.19 11.38 -9.05
CA SER A 161 0.88 12.39 -10.07
C SER A 161 -0.62 12.57 -10.32
N LEU A 162 -1.44 11.54 -10.07
CA LEU A 162 -2.89 11.60 -10.23
C LEU A 162 -3.55 12.53 -9.18
N VAL A 163 -2.88 12.78 -8.06
CA VAL A 163 -3.37 13.70 -7.02
C VAL A 163 -3.45 15.13 -7.53
N MET A 164 -2.69 15.48 -8.58
CA MET A 164 -2.74 16.78 -9.22
C MET A 164 -4.16 17.16 -9.67
N VAL A 165 -5.00 16.19 -10.02
CA VAL A 165 -6.36 16.44 -10.53
C VAL A 165 -7.28 17.09 -9.48
N ILE A 166 -7.00 16.91 -8.19
CA ILE A 166 -7.75 17.52 -7.09
C ILE A 166 -7.01 18.74 -6.47
N ALA A 167 -5.84 19.06 -7.00
CA ALA A 167 -5.02 20.21 -6.54
C ALA A 167 -5.31 21.51 -7.33
N ALA A 168 -6.12 21.41 -8.40
CA ALA A 168 -6.46 22.51 -9.27
C ALA A 168 -7.56 23.42 -8.69
#